data_95ca04a320e685dc28d137efc0544132
#
_entry.id   95ca04a320e685dc28d137efc0544132
#
_cell.length_a   1.000
_cell.length_b   1.000
_cell.length_c   1.000
_cell.angle_alpha   90.00
_cell.angle_beta   90.00
_cell.angle_gamma   90.00
#
_symmetry.space_group_name_H-M   'P 1'
#
loop_
_entity.id
_entity.type
_entity.pdbx_description
1 polymer ?
#
loop_
_entity_poly.entity_id
_entity_poly.type
_entity_poly.pdbx_seq_one_letter_code
_entity_poly.pdbx_strand_id
1 'polypeptide(L)'
;VGNLSYQWQSSTTNIGSGYTNIAGATSATYDPPTGLLTTTYYQVFTTSTLNGVACNVTSNPITVTVNTVSAGTVTQSQTICSGGNPSAFTATNASSGAGTLSFQWQSSTTGPNTGYTNISGETNATYDPPAGLSITTYYQLVVTSLLNGVSCTATSNTLTVTVNSLIPSVIGSNETICPGGNPIAFTNSTAASGNGAVTYQWQSSTTNPASGFSNINLATSATYDPPAGLNTTTFYQVLITNTLNGLACQATSNVVTVTVNTITPQVIAANQTICPNGDPVPFTVTTPSSFGGTASYQWYVSTSSPNNGFSPINGETSSAYDAPPGLAITSYYQVISTSTLNGITCSA
;
A
#
# COMPACT_ATOMS: atom_id res chain seq x y z
N VAL A 1 -82.51 22.57 22.56
CA VAL A 1 -81.19 22.20 21.96
C VAL A 1 -81.24 20.70 21.74
N GLY A 2 -80.95 20.25 20.50
CA GLY A 2 -80.94 18.83 20.17
C GLY A 2 -79.77 18.08 20.80
N ASN A 3 -79.83 16.71 20.88
CA ASN A 3 -78.77 15.91 21.26
C ASN A 3 -77.64 15.92 20.20
N LEU A 4 -76.41 16.21 20.59
CA LEU A 4 -75.23 16.22 19.70
C LEU A 4 -74.55 14.85 19.68
N SER A 5 -74.20 14.38 18.47
CA SER A 5 -73.31 13.26 18.25
C SER A 5 -72.21 13.64 17.26
N TYR A 6 -71.07 12.99 17.41
CA TYR A 6 -69.86 13.29 16.65
C TYR A 6 -69.41 12.03 15.90
N GLN A 7 -68.82 12.21 14.72
CA GLN A 7 -68.09 11.15 14.01
C GLN A 7 -66.87 11.78 13.34
N TRP A 8 -65.69 11.42 13.80
CA TRP A 8 -64.44 11.85 13.16
C TRP A 8 -64.21 11.04 11.91
N GLN A 9 -63.68 11.72 10.90
CA GLN A 9 -63.36 11.19 9.59
C GLN A 9 -61.93 11.55 9.23
N SER A 10 -61.24 10.68 8.47
CA SER A 10 -59.90 10.94 7.95
C SER A 10 -59.82 10.70 6.44
N SER A 11 -58.90 11.42 5.80
CA SER A 11 -58.55 11.23 4.39
C SER A 11 -57.01 11.29 4.23
N THR A 12 -56.45 10.41 3.42
CA THR A 12 -55.03 10.48 2.99
C THR A 12 -54.92 10.92 1.53
N THR A 13 -56.06 11.21 0.87
CA THR A 13 -56.13 11.58 -0.56
C THR A 13 -55.90 13.07 -0.76
N ASN A 14 -56.78 13.92 -0.23
CA ASN A 14 -56.64 15.37 -0.25
C ASN A 14 -57.58 16.03 0.79
N ILE A 15 -57.40 17.33 0.98
CA ILE A 15 -58.16 18.10 1.98
C ILE A 15 -59.67 18.24 1.66
N GLY A 16 -60.05 18.06 0.42
CA GLY A 16 -61.46 18.30 -0.02
C GLY A 16 -62.30 17.04 -0.27
N SER A 17 -61.68 15.83 -0.20
CA SER A 17 -62.36 14.58 -0.53
C SER A 17 -61.71 13.34 0.07
N GLY A 18 -62.37 12.17 -0.09
CA GLY A 18 -61.85 10.89 0.32
C GLY A 18 -61.96 10.60 1.83
N TYR A 19 -62.82 11.35 2.55
CA TYR A 19 -63.03 11.14 3.97
C TYR A 19 -63.79 9.86 4.26
N THR A 20 -63.30 9.07 5.19
CA THR A 20 -63.94 7.88 5.73
C THR A 20 -64.07 7.97 7.25
N ASN A 21 -65.12 7.36 7.79
CA ASN A 21 -65.36 7.36 9.24
C ASN A 21 -64.21 6.59 9.98
N ILE A 22 -63.72 7.18 11.03
CA ILE A 22 -62.81 6.55 11.95
C ILE A 22 -63.63 5.76 12.96
N ALA A 23 -63.49 4.43 12.97
CA ALA A 23 -64.26 3.54 13.82
C ALA A 23 -64.11 3.92 15.32
N GLY A 24 -65.25 4.09 16.03
CA GLY A 24 -65.25 4.42 17.47
C GLY A 24 -64.88 5.87 17.80
N ALA A 25 -64.51 6.71 16.84
CA ALA A 25 -64.17 8.11 17.10
C ALA A 25 -65.43 9.01 17.14
N THR A 26 -66.18 8.87 18.24
CA THR A 26 -67.49 9.52 18.44
C THR A 26 -67.51 10.59 19.55
N SER A 27 -66.35 10.95 20.09
CA SER A 27 -66.19 11.99 21.09
C SER A 27 -66.07 13.39 20.43
N ALA A 28 -66.33 14.44 21.22
CA ALA A 28 -66.15 15.82 20.74
C ALA A 28 -64.69 16.17 20.40
N THR A 29 -63.75 15.42 20.98
CA THR A 29 -62.28 15.49 20.72
C THR A 29 -61.81 14.18 20.14
N TYR A 30 -60.74 14.26 19.30
CA TYR A 30 -60.07 13.10 18.73
C TYR A 30 -58.56 13.32 18.78
N ASP A 31 -57.84 12.28 19.21
CA ASP A 31 -56.38 12.25 19.22
C ASP A 31 -55.90 11.34 18.06
N PRO A 32 -55.26 11.91 17.03
CA PRO A 32 -54.73 11.13 15.93
C PRO A 32 -53.72 10.10 16.38
N PRO A 33 -53.65 8.90 15.74
CA PRO A 33 -52.73 7.87 16.13
C PRO A 33 -51.26 8.31 15.90
N THR A 34 -50.37 7.82 16.76
CA THR A 34 -48.91 7.94 16.56
C THR A 34 -48.46 7.14 15.34
N GLY A 35 -47.35 7.55 14.70
CA GLY A 35 -46.72 6.79 13.59
C GLY A 35 -47.41 6.99 12.25
N LEU A 36 -48.06 8.13 12.01
CA LEU A 36 -48.54 8.47 10.66
C LEU A 36 -47.37 8.49 9.67
N LEU A 37 -47.52 7.78 8.54
CA LEU A 37 -46.54 7.71 7.46
C LEU A 37 -46.83 8.64 6.31
N THR A 38 -48.07 9.16 6.22
CA THR A 38 -48.56 10.07 5.16
C THR A 38 -49.32 11.22 5.77
N THR A 39 -49.27 12.37 5.10
CA THR A 39 -50.10 13.53 5.45
C THR A 39 -51.55 13.12 5.48
N THR A 40 -52.24 13.40 6.61
CA THR A 40 -53.62 12.99 6.86
C THR A 40 -54.47 14.20 7.22
N TYR A 41 -55.65 14.25 6.64
CA TYR A 41 -56.66 15.28 6.85
C TYR A 41 -57.76 14.73 7.76
N TYR A 42 -58.19 15.51 8.73
CA TYR A 42 -59.22 15.15 9.69
C TYR A 42 -60.33 16.17 9.69
N GLN A 43 -61.55 15.68 9.79
CA GLN A 43 -62.74 16.50 10.01
C GLN A 43 -63.73 15.80 10.95
N VAL A 44 -64.60 16.57 11.60
CA VAL A 44 -65.66 15.99 12.42
C VAL A 44 -67.02 16.27 11.77
N PHE A 45 -67.78 15.20 11.63
CA PHE A 45 -69.19 15.25 11.22
C PHE A 45 -70.04 15.26 12.48
N THR A 46 -70.80 16.35 12.67
CA THR A 46 -71.63 16.58 13.86
C THR A 46 -73.09 16.51 13.45
N THR A 47 -73.88 15.76 14.23
CA THR A 47 -75.29 15.60 14.06
C THR A 47 -76.00 16.13 15.31
N SER A 48 -77.01 17.04 15.09
CA SER A 48 -77.91 17.49 16.12
C SER A 48 -79.33 16.92 15.87
N THR A 49 -79.85 16.15 16.85
CA THR A 49 -81.17 15.50 16.75
C THR A 49 -82.16 16.14 17.73
N LEU A 50 -83.21 16.66 17.23
CA LEU A 50 -84.31 17.24 18.02
C LEU A 50 -85.70 16.74 17.53
N ASN A 51 -86.47 16.13 18.40
CA ASN A 51 -87.78 15.57 18.09
C ASN A 51 -87.76 14.60 16.88
N GLY A 52 -86.69 13.80 16.73
CA GLY A 52 -86.52 12.85 15.63
C GLY A 52 -86.00 13.47 14.33
N VAL A 53 -85.79 14.80 14.23
CA VAL A 53 -85.20 15.43 13.07
C VAL A 53 -83.69 15.63 13.29
N ALA A 54 -82.87 15.09 12.38
CA ALA A 54 -81.42 15.18 12.42
C ALA A 54 -80.95 16.30 11.43
N CYS A 55 -80.11 17.20 11.94
CA CYS A 55 -79.36 18.20 11.16
C CYS A 55 -77.87 17.96 11.30
N ASN A 56 -77.20 18.00 10.19
CA ASN A 56 -75.77 17.65 10.09
C ASN A 56 -74.91 18.83 9.66
N VAL A 57 -73.70 18.91 10.17
CA VAL A 57 -72.64 19.83 9.75
C VAL A 57 -71.31 19.19 9.80
N THR A 58 -70.43 19.52 8.87
CA THR A 58 -69.01 19.06 8.86
C THR A 58 -68.10 20.24 9.22
N SER A 59 -67.11 19.99 10.05
CA SER A 59 -66.12 21.02 10.40
C SER A 59 -65.19 21.36 9.23
N ASN A 60 -64.47 22.45 9.34
CA ASN A 60 -63.29 22.69 8.52
C ASN A 60 -62.27 21.55 8.77
N PRO A 61 -61.60 21.05 7.75
CA PRO A 61 -60.60 20.02 7.91
C PRO A 61 -59.33 20.58 8.56
N ILE A 62 -58.68 19.73 9.37
CA ILE A 62 -57.36 19.95 9.97
C ILE A 62 -56.38 19.01 9.27
N THR A 63 -55.18 19.52 8.97
CA THR A 63 -54.11 18.76 8.33
C THR A 63 -53.03 18.40 9.33
N VAL A 64 -52.71 17.12 9.45
CA VAL A 64 -51.49 16.62 10.07
C VAL A 64 -50.50 16.31 8.96
N THR A 65 -49.55 17.19 8.76
CA THR A 65 -48.52 17.04 7.71
C THR A 65 -47.40 16.15 8.19
N VAL A 66 -47.09 15.11 7.42
CA VAL A 66 -45.94 14.23 7.67
C VAL A 66 -44.75 14.70 6.84
N ASN A 67 -43.69 15.07 7.52
CA ASN A 67 -42.44 15.41 6.86
C ASN A 67 -41.66 14.12 6.56
N THR A 68 -41.79 13.62 5.34
CA THR A 68 -41.07 12.44 4.87
C THR A 68 -39.66 12.80 4.41
N VAL A 69 -38.68 11.88 4.60
CA VAL A 69 -37.32 12.04 4.10
C VAL A 69 -36.75 10.69 3.72
N SER A 70 -35.99 10.64 2.63
CA SER A 70 -35.19 9.51 2.19
C SER A 70 -33.80 10.02 1.81
N ALA A 71 -32.77 9.38 2.29
CA ALA A 71 -31.39 9.72 1.92
C ALA A 71 -31.01 9.20 0.52
N GLY A 72 -31.87 8.36 -0.09
CA GLY A 72 -31.51 7.70 -1.34
C GLY A 72 -30.46 6.60 -1.15
N THR A 73 -29.82 6.23 -2.24
CA THR A 73 -28.75 5.21 -2.26
C THR A 73 -27.49 5.81 -2.87
N VAL A 74 -26.37 5.69 -2.17
CA VAL A 74 -25.06 6.10 -2.64
C VAL A 74 -24.26 4.87 -3.08
N THR A 75 -23.38 5.03 -4.10
CA THR A 75 -22.58 3.95 -4.70
C THR A 75 -21.14 4.37 -4.87
N GLN A 76 -20.27 3.42 -5.22
CA GLN A 76 -18.82 3.56 -5.40
C GLN A 76 -18.00 3.16 -4.17
N SER A 77 -18.41 2.08 -3.45
CA SER A 77 -17.44 1.39 -2.60
C SER A 77 -16.28 0.91 -3.45
N GLN A 78 -15.05 1.14 -3.01
CA GLN A 78 -13.86 0.92 -3.83
C GLN A 78 -12.67 0.48 -2.98
N THR A 79 -11.67 -0.09 -3.64
CA THR A 79 -10.38 -0.43 -3.03
C THR A 79 -9.31 0.43 -3.66
N ILE A 80 -8.42 0.98 -2.87
CA ILE A 80 -7.28 1.81 -3.30
C ILE A 80 -6.00 1.31 -2.66
N CYS A 81 -4.85 1.61 -3.26
CA CYS A 81 -3.57 1.46 -2.57
C CYS A 81 -3.43 2.53 -1.48
N SER A 82 -2.67 2.23 -0.43
CA SER A 82 -2.36 3.21 0.63
C SER A 82 -1.78 4.49 0.02
N GLY A 83 -2.32 5.63 0.40
CA GLY A 83 -1.97 6.94 -0.17
C GLY A 83 -2.63 7.24 -1.53
N GLY A 84 -3.47 6.35 -2.06
CA GLY A 84 -4.16 6.55 -3.33
C GLY A 84 -5.26 7.61 -3.27
N ASN A 85 -5.84 7.89 -4.44
CA ASN A 85 -6.95 8.83 -4.59
C ASN A 85 -8.24 8.05 -4.90
N PRO A 86 -9.25 8.07 -4.00
CA PRO A 86 -10.55 7.48 -4.30
C PRO A 86 -11.25 8.25 -5.42
N SER A 87 -12.18 7.59 -6.10
CA SER A 87 -13.12 8.28 -7.00
C SER A 87 -14.29 8.85 -6.23
N ALA A 88 -14.87 9.94 -6.73
CA ALA A 88 -16.05 10.59 -6.17
C ALA A 88 -17.24 9.63 -6.04
N PHE A 89 -18.01 9.78 -4.98
CA PHE A 89 -19.22 9.02 -4.75
C PHE A 89 -20.38 9.56 -5.59
N THR A 90 -21.21 8.65 -6.11
CA THR A 90 -22.39 8.99 -6.91
C THR A 90 -23.65 8.42 -6.25
N ALA A 91 -24.76 9.11 -6.42
CA ALA A 91 -26.08 8.61 -6.02
C ALA A 91 -26.73 7.85 -7.17
N THR A 92 -27.23 6.63 -6.90
CA THR A 92 -28.07 5.87 -7.86
C THR A 92 -29.53 6.19 -7.72
N ASN A 93 -30.00 6.49 -6.50
CA ASN A 93 -31.32 7.01 -6.22
C ASN A 93 -31.18 8.36 -5.52
N ALA A 94 -31.88 9.36 -6.05
CA ALA A 94 -31.84 10.70 -5.46
C ALA A 94 -32.45 10.71 -4.06
N SER A 95 -31.89 11.53 -3.19
CA SER A 95 -32.51 11.88 -1.92
C SER A 95 -33.83 12.60 -2.16
N SER A 96 -34.84 12.39 -1.30
CA SER A 96 -36.15 13.01 -1.40
C SER A 96 -36.71 13.40 -0.04
N GLY A 97 -37.62 14.36 -0.02
CA GLY A 97 -38.29 14.79 1.21
C GLY A 97 -39.44 15.72 0.92
N ALA A 98 -40.33 15.87 1.89
CA ALA A 98 -41.51 16.75 1.78
C ALA A 98 -41.14 18.23 1.96
N GLY A 99 -40.00 18.53 2.58
CA GLY A 99 -39.51 19.88 2.86
C GLY A 99 -38.24 20.26 2.11
N THR A 100 -37.57 21.30 2.56
CA THR A 100 -36.27 21.73 2.05
C THR A 100 -35.19 20.74 2.50
N LEU A 101 -34.41 20.18 1.54
CA LEU A 101 -33.37 19.24 1.83
C LEU A 101 -32.04 19.96 2.13
N SER A 102 -31.32 19.42 3.11
CA SER A 102 -29.91 19.69 3.36
C SER A 102 -29.15 18.39 3.56
N PHE A 103 -27.85 18.43 3.31
CA PHE A 103 -26.97 17.26 3.25
C PHE A 103 -25.80 17.44 4.21
N GLN A 104 -25.28 16.33 4.75
CA GLN A 104 -24.06 16.29 5.52
C GLN A 104 -23.37 14.93 5.33
N TRP A 105 -22.20 14.94 4.72
CA TRP A 105 -21.36 13.74 4.68
C TRP A 105 -20.68 13.49 6.01
N GLN A 106 -20.59 12.23 6.35
CA GLN A 106 -19.92 11.73 7.56
C GLN A 106 -18.94 10.64 7.19
N SER A 107 -17.87 10.53 7.98
CA SER A 107 -16.86 9.46 7.85
C SER A 107 -16.57 8.79 9.17
N SER A 108 -16.13 7.53 9.08
CA SER A 108 -15.66 6.71 10.22
C SER A 108 -14.46 5.88 9.79
N THR A 109 -13.49 5.73 10.70
CA THR A 109 -12.36 4.78 10.56
C THR A 109 -12.47 3.60 11.53
N THR A 110 -13.50 3.57 12.36
CA THR A 110 -13.70 2.51 13.38
C THR A 110 -14.56 1.36 12.88
N GLY A 111 -15.50 1.62 11.95
CA GLY A 111 -16.34 0.56 11.40
C GLY A 111 -17.53 1.08 10.60
N PRO A 112 -18.23 0.18 9.89
CA PRO A 112 -19.31 0.55 8.97
C PRO A 112 -20.60 1.02 9.67
N ASN A 113 -20.73 0.79 10.98
CA ASN A 113 -21.95 1.12 11.73
C ASN A 113 -21.70 2.02 12.95
N THR A 114 -20.46 2.47 13.17
CA THR A 114 -20.08 3.23 14.38
C THR A 114 -19.03 4.29 14.09
N GLY A 115 -18.90 5.27 14.97
CA GLY A 115 -17.81 6.25 14.96
C GLY A 115 -17.92 7.31 13.87
N TYR A 116 -19.08 7.51 13.28
CA TYR A 116 -19.28 8.54 12.26
C TYR A 116 -19.20 9.95 12.85
N THR A 117 -18.43 10.80 12.18
CA THR A 117 -18.32 12.23 12.47
C THR A 117 -18.58 13.04 11.20
N ASN A 118 -19.12 14.25 11.36
CA ASN A 118 -19.36 15.14 10.22
C ASN A 118 -18.04 15.53 9.55
N ILE A 119 -18.00 15.45 8.23
CA ILE A 119 -16.93 16.01 7.42
C ILE A 119 -17.24 17.50 7.24
N SER A 120 -16.37 18.34 7.77
CA SER A 120 -16.59 19.79 7.80
C SER A 120 -16.70 20.36 6.38
N GLY A 121 -17.79 21.10 6.12
CA GLY A 121 -18.02 21.75 4.82
C GLY A 121 -18.65 20.86 3.75
N GLU A 122 -18.74 19.54 3.95
CA GLU A 122 -19.25 18.59 2.95
C GLU A 122 -20.78 18.48 3.03
N THR A 123 -21.43 19.49 2.47
CA THR A 123 -22.90 19.68 2.51
C THR A 123 -23.57 19.54 1.14
N ASN A 124 -22.88 18.98 0.15
CA ASN A 124 -23.45 18.69 -1.17
C ASN A 124 -24.02 17.26 -1.23
N ALA A 125 -24.89 17.00 -2.20
CA ALA A 125 -25.43 15.65 -2.44
C ALA A 125 -24.36 14.66 -2.95
N THR A 126 -23.26 15.16 -3.53
CA THR A 126 -22.09 14.38 -3.99
C THR A 126 -20.89 14.68 -3.10
N TYR A 127 -19.96 13.74 -3.00
CA TYR A 127 -18.73 13.91 -2.24
C TYR A 127 -17.56 13.23 -2.93
N ASP A 128 -16.43 13.91 -2.97
CA ASP A 128 -15.16 13.39 -3.46
C ASP A 128 -14.20 13.19 -2.26
N PRO A 129 -13.92 11.94 -1.85
CA PRO A 129 -13.05 11.71 -0.71
C PRO A 129 -11.62 12.20 -1.00
N PRO A 130 -10.87 12.66 0.02
CA PRO A 130 -9.53 13.17 -0.19
C PRO A 130 -8.56 12.07 -0.65
N ALA A 131 -7.60 12.47 -1.46
CA ALA A 131 -6.42 11.65 -1.76
C ALA A 131 -5.59 11.42 -0.49
N GLY A 132 -4.75 10.36 -0.49
CA GLY A 132 -3.81 10.12 0.59
C GLY A 132 -4.37 9.25 1.72
N LEU A 133 -5.50 8.58 1.54
CA LEU A 133 -6.04 7.68 2.55
C LEU A 133 -5.07 6.53 2.83
N SER A 134 -4.72 6.34 4.11
CA SER A 134 -3.86 5.25 4.59
C SER A 134 -4.62 4.20 5.42
N ILE A 135 -5.89 4.47 5.75
CA ILE A 135 -6.74 3.62 6.58
C ILE A 135 -8.09 3.45 5.88
N THR A 136 -8.62 2.22 5.90
CA THR A 136 -9.98 1.94 5.41
C THR A 136 -10.98 2.86 6.09
N THR A 137 -11.76 3.58 5.29
CA THR A 137 -12.68 4.62 5.76
C THR A 137 -14.08 4.35 5.22
N TYR A 138 -15.06 4.53 6.09
CA TYR A 138 -16.48 4.35 5.83
C TYR A 138 -17.15 5.70 5.71
N TYR A 139 -18.09 5.83 4.79
CA TYR A 139 -18.79 7.08 4.50
C TYR A 139 -20.30 6.86 4.46
N GLN A 140 -21.05 7.85 4.89
CA GLN A 140 -22.49 7.89 4.75
C GLN A 140 -22.97 9.33 4.53
N LEU A 141 -24.15 9.48 3.93
CA LEU A 141 -24.81 10.75 3.72
C LEU A 141 -26.00 10.86 4.67
N VAL A 142 -26.03 11.89 5.48
CA VAL A 142 -27.21 12.28 6.27
C VAL A 142 -27.98 13.34 5.51
N VAL A 143 -29.26 13.10 5.28
CA VAL A 143 -30.17 14.01 4.60
C VAL A 143 -31.20 14.50 5.61
N THR A 144 -31.40 15.80 5.69
CA THR A 144 -32.39 16.45 6.54
C THR A 144 -33.45 17.13 5.68
N SER A 145 -34.73 16.85 5.95
CA SER A 145 -35.86 17.56 5.37
C SER A 145 -36.44 18.51 6.41
N LEU A 146 -36.49 19.79 6.11
CA LEU A 146 -37.10 20.82 6.96
C LEU A 146 -38.46 21.24 6.38
N LEU A 147 -39.54 20.93 7.10
CA LEU A 147 -40.93 21.30 6.70
C LEU A 147 -41.66 21.94 7.88
N ASN A 148 -42.19 23.15 7.69
CA ASN A 148 -42.94 23.88 8.71
C ASN A 148 -42.25 23.96 10.09
N GLY A 149 -40.90 24.13 10.08
CA GLY A 149 -40.10 24.17 11.31
C GLY A 149 -39.76 22.80 11.92
N VAL A 150 -40.25 21.70 11.36
CA VAL A 150 -39.96 20.34 11.81
C VAL A 150 -38.86 19.71 10.93
N SER A 151 -37.76 19.27 11.55
CA SER A 151 -36.65 18.58 10.89
C SER A 151 -36.77 17.08 11.04
N CYS A 152 -36.72 16.35 9.93
CA CYS A 152 -36.62 14.89 9.90
C CYS A 152 -35.34 14.50 9.16
N THR A 153 -34.66 13.42 9.62
CA THR A 153 -33.39 12.96 9.05
C THR A 153 -33.49 11.51 8.56
N ALA A 154 -32.74 11.23 7.51
CA ALA A 154 -32.49 9.87 7.02
C ALA A 154 -31.02 9.72 6.68
N THR A 155 -30.51 8.51 6.80
CA THR A 155 -29.10 8.17 6.50
C THR A 155 -29.05 7.19 5.33
N SER A 156 -28.11 7.39 4.42
CA SER A 156 -27.87 6.50 3.28
C SER A 156 -27.29 5.15 3.72
N ASN A 157 -27.15 4.24 2.77
CA ASN A 157 -26.27 3.09 2.94
C ASN A 157 -24.81 3.55 3.16
N THR A 158 -24.02 2.69 3.82
CA THR A 158 -22.59 2.92 4.02
C THR A 158 -21.80 2.61 2.74
N LEU A 159 -20.86 3.48 2.41
CA LEU A 159 -19.80 3.25 1.43
C LEU A 159 -18.48 2.93 2.13
N THR A 160 -17.67 2.09 1.50
CA THR A 160 -16.35 1.73 2.02
C THR A 160 -15.27 2.06 1.00
N VAL A 161 -14.32 2.87 1.39
CA VAL A 161 -13.03 2.97 0.70
C VAL A 161 -12.05 2.07 1.44
N THR A 162 -11.83 0.87 0.90
CA THR A 162 -10.90 -0.12 1.44
C THR A 162 -9.48 0.27 1.05
N VAL A 163 -8.58 0.42 2.01
CA VAL A 163 -7.17 0.68 1.74
C VAL A 163 -6.42 -0.65 1.69
N ASN A 164 -5.85 -0.96 0.52
CA ASN A 164 -4.91 -2.06 0.35
C ASN A 164 -3.54 -1.60 0.85
N SER A 165 -3.22 -1.93 2.10
CA SER A 165 -1.96 -1.58 2.75
C SER A 165 -0.89 -2.62 2.45
N LEU A 166 0.34 -2.16 2.20
CA LEU A 166 1.51 -3.01 2.00
C LEU A 166 2.69 -2.40 2.75
N ILE A 167 3.30 -3.21 3.63
CA ILE A 167 4.59 -2.91 4.26
C ILE A 167 5.61 -3.83 3.56
N PRO A 168 6.60 -3.27 2.84
CA PRO A 168 7.60 -4.07 2.15
C PRO A 168 8.50 -4.81 3.14
N SER A 169 9.11 -5.92 2.69
CA SER A 169 10.13 -6.61 3.46
C SER A 169 11.42 -5.80 3.56
N VAL A 170 12.16 -6.03 4.64
CA VAL A 170 13.54 -5.62 4.76
C VAL A 170 14.39 -6.86 4.58
N ILE A 171 15.22 -6.88 3.51
CA ILE A 171 16.16 -7.96 3.21
C ILE A 171 17.51 -7.71 3.88
N GLY A 172 18.28 -8.78 4.08
CA GLY A 172 19.50 -8.79 4.89
C GLY A 172 20.62 -7.86 4.43
N SER A 173 21.78 -7.98 5.03
CA SER A 173 22.89 -7.02 4.89
C SER A 173 23.72 -7.23 3.62
N ASN A 174 24.40 -6.14 3.21
CA ASN A 174 25.42 -6.19 2.16
C ASN A 174 26.54 -7.15 2.51
N GLU A 175 27.11 -7.77 1.49
CA GLU A 175 28.29 -8.64 1.63
C GLU A 175 29.36 -8.32 0.59
N THR A 176 30.56 -8.82 0.81
CA THR A 176 31.67 -8.73 -0.12
C THR A 176 32.22 -10.15 -0.36
N ILE A 177 32.47 -10.49 -1.62
CA ILE A 177 32.96 -11.78 -2.03
C ILE A 177 34.20 -11.62 -2.96
N CYS A 178 34.99 -12.66 -3.13
CA CYS A 178 35.98 -12.72 -4.19
C CYS A 178 35.31 -13.02 -5.55
N PRO A 179 35.97 -12.70 -6.69
CA PRO A 179 35.52 -13.12 -8.01
C PRO A 179 35.24 -14.62 -8.09
N GLY A 180 34.09 -14.98 -8.68
CA GLY A 180 33.65 -16.37 -8.72
C GLY A 180 33.10 -16.91 -7.39
N GLY A 181 33.02 -16.11 -6.35
CA GLY A 181 32.52 -16.51 -5.03
C GLY A 181 31.02 -16.85 -5.04
N ASN A 182 30.57 -17.41 -3.91
CA ASN A 182 29.16 -17.76 -3.66
C ASN A 182 28.59 -16.84 -2.59
N PRO A 183 27.64 -15.97 -2.92
CA PRO A 183 26.97 -15.13 -1.93
C PRO A 183 26.17 -15.98 -0.93
N ILE A 184 25.87 -15.39 0.22
CA ILE A 184 24.97 -15.98 1.21
C ILE A 184 23.53 -15.73 0.77
N ALA A 185 22.66 -16.74 0.96
CA ALA A 185 21.24 -16.61 0.68
C ALA A 185 20.61 -15.44 1.45
N PHE A 186 19.81 -14.62 0.77
CA PHE A 186 19.13 -13.49 1.39
C PHE A 186 17.93 -13.95 2.19
N THR A 187 17.86 -13.48 3.42
CA THR A 187 16.73 -13.70 4.33
C THR A 187 16.05 -12.39 4.64
N ASN A 188 14.76 -12.43 4.89
CA ASN A 188 14.04 -11.26 5.35
C ASN A 188 14.33 -11.02 6.84
N SER A 189 14.93 -9.88 7.18
CA SER A 189 15.02 -9.41 8.56
C SER A 189 13.67 -8.94 9.08
N THR A 190 12.83 -8.44 8.18
CA THR A 190 11.42 -8.15 8.42
C THR A 190 10.61 -8.66 7.22
N ALA A 191 9.65 -9.54 7.47
CA ALA A 191 8.78 -10.05 6.41
C ALA A 191 7.84 -8.96 5.88
N ALA A 192 7.55 -9.01 4.59
CA ALA A 192 6.49 -8.17 4.03
C ALA A 192 5.13 -8.53 4.64
N SER A 193 4.30 -7.53 4.87
CA SER A 193 2.93 -7.72 5.34
C SER A 193 1.95 -6.85 4.58
N GLY A 194 0.73 -7.36 4.44
CA GLY A 194 -0.37 -6.66 3.77
C GLY A 194 -1.69 -7.27 4.17
N ASN A 195 -2.78 -6.58 3.88
CA ASN A 195 -4.14 -7.04 4.19
C ASN A 195 -4.77 -7.88 3.07
N GLY A 196 -4.02 -8.21 2.01
CA GLY A 196 -4.41 -9.09 0.90
C GLY A 196 -3.40 -10.23 0.69
N ALA A 197 -3.38 -10.80 -0.52
CA ALA A 197 -2.43 -11.83 -0.92
C ALA A 197 -1.08 -11.23 -1.32
N VAL A 198 -0.01 -11.60 -0.59
CA VAL A 198 1.34 -11.10 -0.84
C VAL A 198 2.10 -12.06 -1.74
N THR A 199 2.74 -11.53 -2.78
CA THR A 199 3.64 -12.25 -3.70
C THR A 199 4.94 -11.49 -3.87
N TYR A 200 5.99 -12.20 -4.32
CA TYR A 200 7.36 -11.70 -4.44
C TYR A 200 7.89 -11.88 -5.84
N GLN A 201 8.77 -10.99 -6.28
CA GLN A 201 9.58 -11.11 -7.47
C GLN A 201 10.95 -10.49 -7.22
N TRP A 202 11.98 -11.32 -7.16
CA TRP A 202 13.36 -10.85 -7.01
C TRP A 202 13.86 -10.21 -8.30
N GLN A 203 14.64 -9.16 -8.12
CA GLN A 203 15.24 -8.39 -9.19
C GLN A 203 16.72 -8.16 -8.91
N SER A 204 17.51 -8.06 -9.99
CA SER A 204 18.93 -7.74 -9.91
C SER A 204 19.33 -6.65 -10.89
N SER A 205 20.39 -5.91 -10.53
CA SER A 205 21.04 -4.91 -11.38
C SER A 205 22.55 -5.02 -11.23
N THR A 206 23.28 -4.87 -12.33
CA THR A 206 24.74 -4.72 -12.32
C THR A 206 25.18 -3.30 -12.65
N THR A 207 24.23 -2.38 -12.83
CA THR A 207 24.49 -0.98 -13.21
C THR A 207 24.68 -0.07 -12.01
N ASN A 208 23.67 0.02 -11.16
CA ASN A 208 23.72 0.81 -9.91
C ASN A 208 22.57 0.42 -8.95
N PRO A 209 22.62 0.85 -7.67
CA PRO A 209 21.60 0.48 -6.67
C PRO A 209 20.25 1.20 -6.84
N ALA A 210 20.14 2.18 -7.73
CA ALA A 210 18.93 2.98 -7.89
C ALA A 210 18.18 2.69 -9.19
N SER A 211 18.79 1.94 -10.13
CA SER A 211 18.20 1.68 -11.45
C SER A 211 18.75 0.44 -12.14
N GLY A 212 18.18 0.08 -13.30
CA GLY A 212 18.63 -1.07 -14.08
C GLY A 212 18.19 -2.42 -13.54
N PHE A 213 17.25 -2.46 -12.60
CA PHE A 213 16.73 -3.73 -12.07
C PHE A 213 15.88 -4.45 -13.11
N SER A 214 16.13 -5.76 -13.24
CA SER A 214 15.34 -6.68 -14.04
C SER A 214 14.91 -7.89 -13.22
N ASN A 215 13.77 -8.48 -13.59
CA ASN A 215 13.25 -9.65 -12.90
C ASN A 215 14.20 -10.86 -13.06
N ILE A 216 14.47 -11.53 -11.95
CA ILE A 216 15.19 -12.82 -11.96
C ILE A 216 14.13 -13.90 -12.23
N ASN A 217 14.31 -14.65 -13.30
CA ASN A 217 13.36 -15.67 -13.72
C ASN A 217 13.08 -16.69 -12.60
N LEU A 218 11.79 -16.98 -12.35
CA LEU A 218 11.30 -17.92 -11.35
C LEU A 218 11.68 -17.61 -9.88
N ALA A 219 12.29 -16.48 -9.60
CA ALA A 219 12.64 -16.08 -8.24
C ALA A 219 11.45 -15.39 -7.54
N THR A 220 10.47 -16.18 -7.12
CA THR A 220 9.19 -15.72 -6.56
C THR A 220 8.97 -16.09 -5.09
N SER A 221 9.98 -16.65 -4.43
CA SER A 221 9.94 -16.97 -3.01
C SER A 221 10.23 -15.74 -2.13
N ALA A 222 9.83 -15.79 -0.87
CA ALA A 222 10.15 -14.73 0.10
C ALA A 222 11.66 -14.59 0.36
N THR A 223 12.44 -15.66 0.15
CA THR A 223 13.89 -15.69 0.24
C THR A 223 14.50 -15.94 -1.13
N TYR A 224 15.76 -15.55 -1.32
CA TYR A 224 16.48 -15.79 -2.56
C TYR A 224 17.94 -16.13 -2.28
N ASP A 225 18.43 -17.14 -2.99
CA ASP A 225 19.84 -17.57 -2.98
C ASP A 225 20.47 -17.12 -4.30
N PRO A 226 21.37 -16.10 -4.27
CA PRO A 226 22.05 -15.67 -5.48
C PRO A 226 22.95 -16.76 -6.03
N PRO A 227 23.15 -16.84 -7.36
CA PRO A 227 24.01 -17.87 -7.94
C PRO A 227 25.46 -17.67 -7.53
N ALA A 228 26.18 -18.79 -7.35
CA ALA A 228 27.63 -18.78 -7.26
C ALA A 228 28.24 -18.30 -8.59
N GLY A 229 29.52 -17.86 -8.54
CA GLY A 229 30.25 -17.46 -9.74
C GLY A 229 30.12 -16.00 -10.12
N LEU A 230 29.71 -15.12 -9.21
CA LEU A 230 29.62 -13.68 -9.48
C LEU A 230 31.02 -13.09 -9.69
N ASN A 231 31.19 -12.37 -10.80
CA ASN A 231 32.43 -11.67 -11.15
C ASN A 231 32.25 -10.14 -11.20
N THR A 232 31.03 -9.65 -11.00
CA THR A 232 30.68 -8.22 -10.98
C THR A 232 29.81 -7.91 -9.79
N THR A 233 30.04 -6.76 -9.19
CA THR A 233 29.17 -6.24 -8.12
C THR A 233 27.73 -6.20 -8.61
N THR A 234 26.83 -6.81 -7.83
CA THR A 234 25.43 -6.98 -8.18
C THR A 234 24.53 -6.47 -7.04
N PHE A 235 23.50 -5.75 -7.42
CA PHE A 235 22.49 -5.19 -6.52
C PHE A 235 21.22 -6.02 -6.62
N TYR A 236 20.61 -6.30 -5.49
CA TYR A 236 19.39 -7.10 -5.40
C TYR A 236 18.31 -6.37 -4.61
N GLN A 237 17.08 -6.53 -5.07
CA GLN A 237 15.87 -6.11 -4.36
C GLN A 237 14.75 -7.10 -4.63
N VAL A 238 13.70 -7.04 -3.83
CA VAL A 238 12.47 -7.79 -4.10
C VAL A 238 11.31 -6.82 -4.33
N LEU A 239 10.61 -7.00 -5.44
CA LEU A 239 9.33 -6.36 -5.73
C LEU A 239 8.24 -7.19 -5.03
N ILE A 240 7.50 -6.55 -4.15
CA ILE A 240 6.41 -7.16 -3.40
C ILE A 240 5.09 -6.63 -3.96
N THR A 241 4.15 -7.52 -4.21
CA THR A 241 2.80 -7.19 -4.65
C THR A 241 1.79 -7.71 -3.63
N ASN A 242 0.93 -6.83 -3.12
CA ASN A 242 -0.21 -7.20 -2.29
C ASN A 242 -1.50 -7.01 -3.09
N THR A 243 -2.29 -8.07 -3.25
CA THR A 243 -3.54 -8.05 -4.01
C THR A 243 -4.74 -8.19 -3.08
N LEU A 244 -5.61 -7.17 -3.06
CA LEU A 244 -6.84 -7.14 -2.28
C LEU A 244 -8.01 -6.72 -3.16
N ASN A 245 -9.09 -7.50 -3.15
CA ASN A 245 -10.29 -7.24 -3.98
C ASN A 245 -9.96 -7.03 -5.48
N GLY A 246 -8.96 -7.74 -6.00
CA GLY A 246 -8.50 -7.63 -7.39
C GLY A 246 -7.57 -6.44 -7.68
N LEU A 247 -7.34 -5.54 -6.72
CA LEU A 247 -6.38 -4.44 -6.86
C LEU A 247 -5.00 -4.86 -6.35
N ALA A 248 -3.99 -4.78 -7.22
CA ALA A 248 -2.60 -5.04 -6.89
C ALA A 248 -1.87 -3.74 -6.51
N CYS A 249 -1.26 -3.70 -5.34
CA CYS A 249 -0.41 -2.62 -4.86
C CYS A 249 1.02 -3.13 -4.71
N GLN A 250 2.00 -2.35 -5.13
CA GLN A 250 3.40 -2.78 -5.20
C GLN A 250 4.31 -1.88 -4.37
N ALA A 251 5.35 -2.49 -3.81
CA ALA A 251 6.45 -1.80 -3.16
C ALA A 251 7.74 -2.64 -3.32
N THR A 252 8.89 -2.00 -3.23
CA THR A 252 10.19 -2.69 -3.24
C THR A 252 10.80 -2.70 -1.84
N SER A 253 11.60 -3.74 -1.57
CA SER A 253 12.47 -3.79 -0.38
C SER A 253 13.57 -2.72 -0.43
N ASN A 254 14.37 -2.66 0.63
CA ASN A 254 15.71 -2.08 0.52
C ASN A 254 16.56 -2.84 -0.52
N VAL A 255 17.61 -2.20 -1.01
CA VAL A 255 18.60 -2.83 -1.90
C VAL A 255 19.70 -3.45 -1.07
N VAL A 256 20.11 -4.68 -1.41
CA VAL A 256 21.31 -5.37 -0.89
C VAL A 256 22.35 -5.43 -2.00
N THR A 257 23.59 -5.15 -1.64
CA THR A 257 24.73 -5.17 -2.54
C THR A 257 25.64 -6.37 -2.24
N VAL A 258 25.86 -7.21 -3.24
CA VAL A 258 26.95 -8.17 -3.25
C VAL A 258 28.13 -7.52 -3.98
N THR A 259 29.09 -7.04 -3.23
CA THR A 259 30.30 -6.42 -3.76
C THR A 259 31.30 -7.49 -4.15
N VAL A 260 31.77 -7.48 -5.40
CA VAL A 260 32.88 -8.34 -5.82
C VAL A 260 34.18 -7.56 -5.63
N ASN A 261 35.06 -8.07 -4.75
CA ASN A 261 36.40 -7.55 -4.55
C ASN A 261 37.28 -7.97 -5.73
N THR A 262 37.22 -7.21 -6.81
CA THR A 262 37.95 -7.53 -8.06
C THR A 262 39.43 -7.46 -7.86
N ILE A 263 40.12 -8.40 -8.47
CA ILE A 263 41.59 -8.45 -8.53
C ILE A 263 42.04 -8.97 -9.89
N THR A 264 42.98 -8.26 -10.49
CA THR A 264 43.71 -8.71 -11.68
C THR A 264 45.20 -8.77 -11.33
N PRO A 265 45.86 -9.91 -11.49
CA PRO A 265 47.27 -10.02 -11.15
C PRO A 265 48.12 -9.19 -12.11
N GLN A 266 49.26 -8.72 -11.64
CA GLN A 266 50.22 -8.08 -12.53
C GLN A 266 50.90 -9.14 -13.45
N VAL A 267 51.33 -8.70 -14.61
CA VAL A 267 52.15 -9.49 -15.53
C VAL A 267 53.56 -8.94 -15.45
N ILE A 268 54.50 -9.81 -15.09
CA ILE A 268 55.94 -9.53 -15.04
C ILE A 268 56.61 -9.88 -16.36
N ALA A 269 57.70 -9.19 -16.70
CA ALA A 269 58.38 -9.31 -17.99
C ALA A 269 59.17 -10.60 -18.15
N ALA A 270 59.65 -10.78 -19.39
CA ALA A 270 60.27 -11.93 -19.98
C ALA A 270 61.40 -12.61 -19.11
N ASN A 271 61.55 -13.90 -19.32
CA ASN A 271 62.67 -14.67 -18.80
C ASN A 271 64.01 -14.03 -19.13
N GLN A 272 64.96 -14.16 -18.20
CA GLN A 272 66.32 -13.66 -18.36
C GLN A 272 67.29 -14.86 -18.43
N THR A 273 68.41 -14.67 -19.15
CA THR A 273 69.53 -15.64 -19.19
C THR A 273 70.77 -14.93 -18.69
N ILE A 274 71.38 -15.44 -17.67
CA ILE A 274 72.61 -14.93 -17.06
C ILE A 274 73.68 -16.00 -17.00
N CYS A 275 74.94 -15.62 -16.87
CA CYS A 275 76.01 -16.55 -16.54
C CYS A 275 75.88 -17.07 -15.08
N PRO A 276 76.42 -18.23 -14.76
CA PRO A 276 76.49 -18.70 -13.34
C PRO A 276 77.10 -17.62 -12.42
N ASN A 277 76.43 -17.36 -11.28
CA ASN A 277 76.76 -16.29 -10.32
C ASN A 277 76.56 -14.85 -10.89
N GLY A 278 75.86 -14.71 -12.01
CA GLY A 278 75.46 -13.39 -12.56
C GLY A 278 74.39 -12.67 -11.74
N ASP A 279 74.13 -11.47 -12.15
CA ASP A 279 73.15 -10.59 -11.57
C ASP A 279 71.96 -10.42 -12.53
N PRO A 280 70.73 -10.87 -12.17
CA PRO A 280 69.56 -10.60 -12.97
C PRO A 280 69.24 -9.10 -12.94
N VAL A 281 68.67 -8.57 -13.97
CA VAL A 281 68.08 -7.21 -13.94
C VAL A 281 66.73 -7.24 -13.20
N PRO A 282 66.32 -6.15 -12.53
CA PRO A 282 65.03 -6.08 -11.86
C PRO A 282 63.86 -6.51 -12.74
N PHE A 283 62.92 -7.27 -12.17
CA PHE A 283 61.75 -7.68 -12.93
C PHE A 283 60.84 -6.46 -13.21
N THR A 284 60.55 -6.23 -14.48
CA THR A 284 59.66 -5.16 -14.90
C THR A 284 58.22 -5.63 -14.98
N VAL A 285 57.30 -4.77 -14.57
CA VAL A 285 55.85 -5.03 -14.69
C VAL A 285 55.39 -4.56 -16.05
N THR A 286 54.89 -5.46 -16.89
CA THR A 286 54.35 -5.15 -18.21
C THR A 286 52.86 -4.78 -18.18
N THR A 287 52.12 -5.38 -17.24
CA THR A 287 50.71 -5.04 -17.00
C THR A 287 50.52 -4.86 -15.49
N PRO A 288 50.21 -3.69 -15.00
CA PRO A 288 49.95 -3.46 -13.58
C PRO A 288 48.75 -4.26 -13.10
N SER A 289 48.81 -4.68 -11.85
CA SER A 289 47.63 -5.20 -11.14
C SER A 289 46.55 -4.16 -10.94
N SER A 290 45.29 -4.61 -10.90
CA SER A 290 44.17 -3.77 -10.48
C SER A 290 43.43 -4.40 -9.31
N PHE A 291 42.89 -3.57 -8.44
CA PHE A 291 42.32 -3.99 -7.16
C PHE A 291 41.03 -3.26 -6.87
N GLY A 292 40.05 -3.98 -6.33
CA GLY A 292 38.83 -3.38 -5.78
C GLY A 292 39.02 -2.77 -4.38
N GLY A 293 40.05 -3.24 -3.66
CA GLY A 293 40.40 -2.84 -2.29
C GLY A 293 41.86 -2.45 -2.10
N THR A 294 42.37 -2.62 -0.87
CA THR A 294 43.76 -2.35 -0.54
C THR A 294 44.65 -3.44 -1.08
N ALA A 295 45.64 -3.04 -1.87
CA ALA A 295 46.65 -3.95 -2.48
C ALA A 295 47.71 -4.37 -1.51
N SER A 296 48.16 -5.63 -1.62
CA SER A 296 49.43 -6.12 -1.09
C SER A 296 50.04 -7.17 -2.00
N TYR A 297 51.33 -7.40 -1.84
CA TYR A 297 52.12 -8.31 -2.69
C TYR A 297 52.97 -9.22 -1.82
N GLN A 298 53.29 -10.39 -2.35
CA GLN A 298 54.30 -11.30 -1.79
C GLN A 298 55.01 -12.03 -2.94
N TRP A 299 56.34 -11.89 -2.98
CA TRP A 299 57.16 -12.63 -3.96
C TRP A 299 57.51 -14.01 -3.47
N TYR A 300 57.58 -14.92 -4.41
CA TYR A 300 57.94 -16.33 -4.19
C TYR A 300 59.01 -16.77 -5.17
N VAL A 301 59.83 -17.73 -4.74
CA VAL A 301 60.87 -18.32 -5.55
C VAL A 301 60.76 -19.86 -5.52
N SER A 302 61.00 -20.49 -6.66
CA SER A 302 61.19 -21.93 -6.81
C SER A 302 62.48 -22.20 -7.56
N THR A 303 63.23 -23.19 -7.12
CA THR A 303 64.44 -23.71 -7.80
C THR A 303 64.21 -25.09 -8.42
N SER A 304 62.98 -25.59 -8.36
CA SER A 304 62.65 -26.96 -8.83
C SER A 304 61.81 -26.92 -10.12
N SER A 305 60.86 -26.02 -10.26
CA SER A 305 59.90 -26.03 -11.36
C SER A 305 59.20 -24.68 -11.52
N PRO A 306 58.81 -24.28 -12.76
CA PRO A 306 57.99 -23.07 -12.97
C PRO A 306 56.54 -23.22 -12.47
N ASN A 307 56.09 -24.42 -12.13
CA ASN A 307 54.71 -24.71 -11.79
C ASN A 307 54.49 -25.14 -10.33
N ASN A 308 55.58 -25.42 -9.59
CA ASN A 308 55.49 -25.90 -8.20
C ASN A 308 56.76 -25.60 -7.40
N GLY A 309 56.75 -25.89 -6.09
CA GLY A 309 57.91 -25.73 -5.22
C GLY A 309 58.22 -24.30 -4.85
N PHE A 310 57.27 -23.39 -5.00
CA PHE A 310 57.43 -21.98 -4.62
C PHE A 310 57.39 -21.79 -3.10
N SER A 311 58.35 -21.03 -2.59
CA SER A 311 58.43 -20.60 -1.20
C SER A 311 58.43 -19.05 -1.15
N PRO A 312 57.83 -18.45 -0.13
CA PRO A 312 57.82 -16.99 0.00
C PRO A 312 59.21 -16.44 0.22
N ILE A 313 59.52 -15.33 -0.43
CA ILE A 313 60.75 -14.57 -0.20
C ILE A 313 60.45 -13.61 0.95
N ASN A 314 61.07 -13.85 2.10
CA ASN A 314 60.77 -13.13 3.32
C ASN A 314 61.07 -11.64 3.18
N GLY A 315 60.05 -10.81 3.49
CA GLY A 315 60.15 -9.35 3.42
C GLY A 315 59.91 -8.72 2.04
N GLU A 316 59.80 -9.54 0.97
CA GLU A 316 59.60 -9.01 -0.39
C GLU A 316 58.10 -8.81 -0.70
N THR A 317 57.61 -7.66 -0.28
CA THR A 317 56.19 -7.26 -0.36
C THR A 317 55.92 -6.06 -1.27
N SER A 318 56.92 -5.66 -2.05
CA SER A 318 56.79 -4.58 -3.03
C SER A 318 56.16 -5.07 -4.33
N SER A 319 55.55 -4.15 -5.12
CA SER A 319 55.02 -4.48 -6.44
C SER A 319 56.11 -4.86 -7.47
N ALA A 320 57.36 -4.47 -7.23
CA ALA A 320 58.53 -4.81 -8.02
C ALA A 320 59.52 -5.61 -7.16
N TYR A 321 60.31 -6.43 -7.79
CA TYR A 321 61.34 -7.23 -7.11
C TYR A 321 62.62 -7.30 -7.96
N ASP A 322 63.73 -7.16 -7.27
CA ASP A 322 65.08 -7.34 -7.81
C ASP A 322 65.68 -8.60 -7.22
N ALA A 323 65.87 -9.60 -8.06
CA ALA A 323 66.42 -10.88 -7.60
C ALA A 323 67.90 -10.69 -7.23
N PRO A 324 68.41 -11.39 -6.20
CA PRO A 324 69.77 -11.20 -5.72
C PRO A 324 70.79 -11.65 -6.76
N PRO A 325 71.97 -11.02 -6.80
CA PRO A 325 73.10 -11.50 -7.61
C PRO A 325 73.62 -12.85 -7.07
N GLY A 326 74.38 -13.56 -7.93
CA GLY A 326 75.01 -14.81 -7.54
C GLY A 326 74.17 -16.06 -7.74
N LEU A 327 73.16 -16.04 -8.57
CA LEU A 327 72.34 -17.21 -8.89
C LEU A 327 73.18 -18.27 -9.60
N ALA A 328 73.28 -19.44 -8.95
CA ALA A 328 74.03 -20.59 -9.46
C ALA A 328 73.15 -21.59 -10.23
N ILE A 329 71.86 -21.55 -10.05
CA ILE A 329 70.87 -22.47 -10.63
C ILE A 329 69.69 -21.71 -11.17
N THR A 330 68.94 -22.28 -12.14
CA THR A 330 67.73 -21.77 -12.66
C THR A 330 66.71 -21.55 -11.53
N SER A 331 66.21 -20.36 -11.41
CA SER A 331 65.23 -19.95 -10.42
C SER A 331 64.01 -19.37 -11.09
N TYR A 332 62.83 -19.69 -10.57
CA TYR A 332 61.53 -19.26 -11.06
C TYR A 332 60.90 -18.34 -10.02
N TYR A 333 60.36 -17.23 -10.47
CA TYR A 333 59.78 -16.21 -9.59
C TYR A 333 58.32 -15.97 -9.96
N GLN A 334 57.49 -15.77 -8.93
CA GLN A 334 56.13 -15.34 -9.09
C GLN A 334 55.75 -14.33 -8.00
N VAL A 335 54.80 -13.49 -8.27
CA VAL A 335 54.21 -12.61 -7.28
C VAL A 335 52.71 -12.93 -7.10
N ILE A 336 52.32 -13.10 -5.85
CA ILE A 336 50.89 -13.16 -5.50
C ILE A 336 50.46 -11.79 -5.10
N SER A 337 49.48 -11.26 -5.81
CA SER A 337 48.80 -10.00 -5.51
C SER A 337 47.57 -10.30 -4.67
N THR A 338 47.30 -9.50 -3.63
CA THR A 338 46.08 -9.63 -2.83
C THR A 338 45.34 -8.28 -2.77
N SER A 339 44.01 -8.36 -2.73
CA SER A 339 43.12 -7.24 -2.56
C SER A 339 42.26 -7.43 -1.30
N THR A 340 42.26 -6.49 -0.38
CA THR A 340 41.40 -6.55 0.83
C THR A 340 40.37 -5.44 0.77
N LEU A 341 39.08 -5.83 0.72
CA LEU A 341 37.92 -4.92 0.69
C LEU A 341 36.91 -5.40 1.72
N ASN A 342 36.46 -4.47 2.59
CA ASN A 342 35.47 -4.77 3.65
C ASN A 342 35.83 -6.01 4.49
N GLY A 343 37.15 -6.24 4.75
CA GLY A 343 37.66 -7.39 5.51
C GLY A 343 37.77 -8.71 4.73
N ILE A 344 37.36 -8.74 3.46
CA ILE A 344 37.53 -9.92 2.59
C ILE A 344 38.78 -9.76 1.75
N THR A 345 39.67 -10.74 1.87
CA THR A 345 40.95 -10.79 1.12
C THR A 345 40.84 -11.79 -0.02
N CYS A 346 41.11 -11.33 -1.22
CA CYS A 346 41.15 -12.11 -2.45
C CYS A 346 42.57 -12.10 -3.00
N SER A 347 42.99 -13.19 -3.63
CA SER A 347 44.36 -13.35 -4.17
C SER A 347 44.32 -13.78 -5.64
N ALA A 348 45.31 -13.35 -6.41
CA ALA A 348 45.55 -13.76 -7.79
C ALA A 348 47.06 -13.76 -8.13
#